data_4c727a0d35c79c392adbf099b5908c5e
#
_entry.id   4c727a0d35c79c392adbf099b5908c5e
#
_cell.length_a   1.000
_cell.length_b   1.000
_cell.length_c   1.000
_cell.angle_alpha   90.00
_cell.angle_beta   90.00
_cell.angle_gamma   90.00
#
_symmetry.space_group_name_H-M   'P 1'
#
loop_
_entity.id
_entity.type
_entity.pdbx_description
1 polymer ?
#
loop_
_entity_poly.entity_id
_entity_poly.type
_entity_poly.pdbx_seq_one_letter_code
_entity_poly.pdbx_strand_id
1 'polypeptide(L)'
;MRQSLQASYVLHSRPYRNTSKLLDVFSREQGRRVLVARGARQGNSRLQGQLLPFIPLLLSWQGNGEVQTLTAAEAGTQIAPLTGQKLLTAFYLNELLLRLLARDDPHPALYDAYAQTLQRLSGSPEQSADEEAGLRIFECFLLQELGYGLVLDHEVSSGEVLQAEQMYCYQPEHGPLTFDPERGCENSLPVHGCTLLALQQGNLYVDDAHVDQYNLILREAKMLTRINLARHLGAKPLQSRELYIQQKQLLKS
;
A
#
# COMPACT_ATOMS: atom_id res chain seq x y z
N MET A 1 -14.76 -26.01 3.09
CA MET A 1 -15.54 -25.06 3.89
C MET A 1 -16.17 -24.04 2.95
N ARG A 2 -17.37 -23.52 3.22
CA ARG A 2 -18.03 -22.48 2.42
C ARG A 2 -17.91 -21.16 3.17
N GLN A 3 -17.39 -20.13 2.49
CA GLN A 3 -17.35 -18.75 3.00
C GLN A 3 -18.42 -17.94 2.26
N SER A 4 -19.16 -17.13 3.00
CA SER A 4 -20.26 -16.33 2.45
C SER A 4 -20.03 -14.85 2.70
N LEU A 5 -20.18 -14.04 1.63
CA LEU A 5 -20.21 -12.57 1.66
C LEU A 5 -19.06 -11.94 2.45
N GLN A 6 -17.84 -12.30 2.11
CA GLN A 6 -16.63 -11.72 2.71
C GLN A 6 -16.27 -10.42 2.01
N ALA A 7 -16.07 -9.35 2.79
CA ALA A 7 -15.55 -8.08 2.29
C ALA A 7 -14.17 -8.30 1.67
N SER A 8 -14.01 -7.97 0.40
CA SER A 8 -12.83 -8.34 -0.38
C SER A 8 -12.53 -7.33 -1.48
N TYR A 9 -11.25 -7.25 -1.88
CA TYR A 9 -10.79 -6.59 -3.10
C TYR A 9 -10.07 -7.59 -4.00
N VAL A 10 -10.22 -7.46 -5.32
CA VAL A 10 -9.38 -8.16 -6.28
C VAL A 10 -8.07 -7.39 -6.39
N LEU A 11 -6.96 -8.01 -6.00
CA LEU A 11 -5.62 -7.44 -6.16
C LEU A 11 -5.09 -7.67 -7.57
N HIS A 12 -5.29 -8.87 -8.11
CA HIS A 12 -4.86 -9.25 -9.46
C HIS A 12 -5.79 -10.28 -10.07
N SER A 13 -5.95 -10.23 -11.39
CA SER A 13 -6.70 -11.23 -12.14
C SER A 13 -5.97 -11.63 -13.42
N ARG A 14 -5.99 -12.94 -13.73
CA ARG A 14 -5.39 -13.48 -14.96
C ARG A 14 -6.27 -14.54 -15.59
N PRO A 15 -6.19 -14.73 -16.91
CA PRO A 15 -6.86 -15.83 -17.58
C PRO A 15 -6.45 -17.18 -16.96
N TYR A 16 -7.43 -18.06 -16.79
CA TYR A 16 -7.22 -19.40 -16.29
C TYR A 16 -8.10 -20.39 -17.05
N ARG A 17 -7.49 -21.42 -17.66
CA ARG A 17 -8.18 -22.34 -18.58
C ARG A 17 -8.94 -21.56 -19.68
N ASN A 18 -9.95 -22.18 -20.31
CA ASN A 18 -10.61 -21.61 -21.47
C ASN A 18 -11.56 -20.44 -21.13
N THR A 19 -12.31 -20.55 -20.02
CA THR A 19 -13.41 -19.62 -19.69
C THR A 19 -13.32 -18.97 -18.33
N SER A 20 -12.33 -19.35 -17.51
CA SER A 20 -12.18 -18.92 -16.12
C SER A 20 -11.17 -17.76 -15.96
N LYS A 21 -11.24 -17.09 -14.83
CA LYS A 21 -10.19 -16.21 -14.31
C LYS A 21 -9.62 -16.79 -13.01
N LEU A 22 -8.33 -16.63 -12.78
CA LEU A 22 -7.71 -16.82 -11.48
C LEU A 22 -7.56 -15.45 -10.84
N LEU A 23 -8.06 -15.31 -9.63
CA LEU A 23 -8.08 -14.07 -8.88
C LEU A 23 -7.19 -14.20 -7.66
N ASP A 24 -6.29 -13.25 -7.45
CA ASP A 24 -5.70 -12.98 -6.15
C ASP A 24 -6.59 -11.94 -5.46
N VAL A 25 -7.15 -12.28 -4.32
CA VAL A 25 -8.05 -11.39 -3.56
C VAL A 25 -7.48 -11.10 -2.18
N PHE A 26 -7.77 -9.93 -1.65
CA PHE A 26 -7.53 -9.56 -0.27
C PHE A 26 -8.88 -9.48 0.44
N SER A 27 -9.11 -10.38 1.37
CA SER A 27 -10.31 -10.46 2.19
C SER A 27 -10.02 -9.95 3.59
N ARG A 28 -10.95 -9.18 4.14
CA ARG A 28 -10.81 -8.59 5.48
C ARG A 28 -10.59 -9.63 6.56
N GLU A 29 -11.42 -10.69 6.55
CA GLU A 29 -11.44 -11.72 7.61
C GLU A 29 -10.64 -12.98 7.25
N GLN A 30 -10.23 -13.14 6.00
CA GLN A 30 -9.58 -14.36 5.52
C GLN A 30 -8.19 -14.12 4.92
N GLY A 31 -7.71 -12.87 4.93
CA GLY A 31 -6.42 -12.52 4.35
C GLY A 31 -6.37 -12.68 2.83
N ARG A 32 -5.18 -12.93 2.31
CA ARG A 32 -4.97 -13.11 0.87
C ARG A 32 -5.36 -14.51 0.41
N ARG A 33 -6.26 -14.59 -0.60
CA ARG A 33 -6.79 -15.84 -1.14
C ARG A 33 -6.61 -15.92 -2.65
N VAL A 34 -6.57 -17.15 -3.17
CA VAL A 34 -6.60 -17.40 -4.61
C VAL A 34 -7.90 -18.08 -4.97
N LEU A 35 -8.69 -17.45 -5.85
CA LEU A 35 -10.00 -17.94 -6.24
C LEU A 35 -10.06 -18.19 -7.75
N VAL A 36 -10.73 -19.27 -8.16
CA VAL A 36 -11.13 -19.52 -9.56
C VAL A 36 -12.55 -19.02 -9.77
N ALA A 37 -12.71 -18.03 -10.62
CA ALA A 37 -14.00 -17.56 -11.12
C ALA A 37 -14.34 -18.29 -12.44
N ARG A 38 -15.14 -19.38 -12.33
CA ARG A 38 -15.54 -20.18 -13.47
C ARG A 38 -16.47 -19.42 -14.40
N GLY A 39 -16.30 -19.53 -15.70
CA GLY A 39 -17.11 -18.84 -16.70
C GLY A 39 -16.97 -17.32 -16.73
N ALA A 40 -16.09 -16.72 -15.95
CA ALA A 40 -15.92 -15.27 -15.86
C ALA A 40 -15.43 -14.61 -17.15
N ARG A 41 -14.98 -15.39 -18.15
CA ARG A 41 -14.54 -14.93 -19.47
C ARG A 41 -15.56 -15.23 -20.59
N GLN A 42 -16.68 -15.81 -20.27
CA GLN A 42 -17.76 -16.00 -21.25
C GLN A 42 -18.47 -14.67 -21.53
N GLY A 43 -18.77 -14.39 -22.81
CA GLY A 43 -19.27 -13.09 -23.25
C GLY A 43 -20.50 -12.55 -22.53
N ASN A 44 -21.37 -13.44 -22.00
CA ASN A 44 -22.57 -13.09 -21.24
C ASN A 44 -22.41 -13.22 -19.72
N SER A 45 -21.17 -13.32 -19.22
CA SER A 45 -20.91 -13.49 -17.79
C SER A 45 -21.14 -12.19 -17.03
N ARG A 46 -22.04 -12.19 -16.06
CA ARG A 46 -22.22 -11.07 -15.10
C ARG A 46 -20.93 -10.76 -14.32
N LEU A 47 -20.06 -11.75 -14.15
CA LEU A 47 -18.80 -11.60 -13.43
C LEU A 47 -17.73 -10.83 -14.22
N GLN A 48 -17.88 -10.69 -15.55
CA GLN A 48 -16.83 -10.09 -16.39
C GLN A 48 -16.56 -8.63 -16.04
N GLY A 49 -17.58 -7.83 -15.76
CA GLY A 49 -17.46 -6.41 -15.37
C GLY A 49 -17.36 -6.18 -13.86
N GLN A 50 -17.62 -7.19 -13.02
CA GLN A 50 -17.60 -7.03 -11.56
C GLN A 50 -16.25 -7.34 -10.93
N LEU A 51 -15.50 -8.32 -11.46
CA LEU A 51 -14.24 -8.79 -10.89
C LEU A 51 -13.06 -7.93 -11.36
N LEU A 52 -13.15 -6.63 -11.10
CA LEU A 52 -12.11 -5.64 -11.42
C LEU A 52 -11.33 -5.27 -10.15
N PRO A 53 -10.03 -4.93 -10.28
CA PRO A 53 -9.25 -4.38 -9.17
C PRO A 53 -9.87 -3.08 -8.63
N PHE A 54 -9.56 -2.77 -7.38
CA PHE A 54 -9.90 -1.51 -6.68
C PHE A 54 -11.38 -1.31 -6.35
N ILE A 55 -12.26 -2.20 -6.78
CA ILE A 55 -13.69 -2.13 -6.46
C ILE A 55 -13.96 -2.99 -5.23
N PRO A 56 -14.60 -2.45 -4.17
CA PRO A 56 -15.00 -3.25 -3.02
C PRO A 56 -16.08 -4.26 -3.43
N LEU A 57 -15.90 -5.50 -3.01
CA LEU A 57 -16.77 -6.63 -3.35
C LEU A 57 -17.12 -7.41 -2.09
N LEU A 58 -18.30 -8.03 -2.12
CA LEU A 58 -18.67 -9.11 -1.21
C LEU A 58 -18.54 -10.43 -1.97
N LEU A 59 -17.58 -11.25 -1.58
CA LEU A 59 -17.27 -12.49 -2.27
C LEU A 59 -17.67 -13.70 -1.42
N SER A 60 -18.18 -14.74 -2.09
CA SER A 60 -18.39 -16.05 -1.49
C SER A 60 -17.59 -17.10 -2.25
N TRP A 61 -16.99 -18.04 -1.53
CA TRP A 61 -16.22 -19.11 -2.14
C TRP A 61 -16.32 -20.41 -1.35
N GLN A 62 -15.89 -21.50 -1.98
CA GLN A 62 -15.84 -22.82 -1.36
C GLN A 62 -14.59 -23.60 -1.80
N GLY A 63 -14.19 -24.53 -0.96
CA GLY A 63 -13.03 -25.41 -1.15
C GLY A 63 -12.12 -25.41 0.08
N ASN A 64 -11.17 -26.35 0.11
CA ASN A 64 -10.23 -26.54 1.23
C ASN A 64 -8.74 -26.45 0.76
N GLY A 65 -8.49 -26.22 -0.53
CA GLY A 65 -7.14 -26.12 -1.07
C GLY A 65 -6.64 -24.67 -1.20
N GLU A 66 -5.40 -24.52 -1.61
CA GLU A 66 -4.78 -23.22 -1.89
C GLU A 66 -5.55 -22.38 -2.93
N VAL A 67 -6.23 -23.06 -3.85
CA VAL A 67 -7.07 -22.42 -4.88
C VAL A 67 -8.51 -22.85 -4.65
N GLN A 68 -9.35 -21.89 -4.31
CA GLN A 68 -10.74 -22.10 -3.99
C GLN A 68 -11.65 -21.65 -5.14
N THR A 69 -12.91 -22.09 -5.15
CA THR A 69 -13.85 -21.74 -6.22
C THR A 69 -14.77 -20.61 -5.77
N LEU A 70 -14.76 -19.48 -6.50
CA LEU A 70 -15.70 -18.39 -6.32
C LEU A 70 -17.12 -18.89 -6.62
N THR A 71 -18.06 -18.65 -5.70
CA THR A 71 -19.46 -19.07 -5.81
C THR A 71 -20.41 -17.89 -6.02
N ALA A 72 -20.10 -16.73 -5.47
CA ALA A 72 -20.85 -15.50 -5.68
C ALA A 72 -19.94 -14.27 -5.59
N ALA A 73 -20.33 -13.20 -6.27
CA ALA A 73 -19.74 -11.87 -6.18
C ALA A 73 -20.85 -10.83 -6.23
N GLU A 74 -20.85 -9.94 -5.25
CA GLU A 74 -21.76 -8.81 -5.17
C GLU A 74 -20.94 -7.51 -5.11
N ALA A 75 -21.40 -6.46 -5.78
CA ALA A 75 -20.75 -5.15 -5.72
C ALA A 75 -20.93 -4.55 -4.32
N GLY A 76 -19.86 -4.05 -3.75
CA GLY A 76 -19.90 -3.22 -2.55
C GLY A 76 -20.19 -1.76 -2.87
N THR A 77 -19.82 -0.87 -1.97
CA THR A 77 -19.97 0.58 -2.17
C THR A 77 -19.17 1.03 -3.40
N GLN A 78 -19.79 1.74 -4.32
CA GLN A 78 -19.09 2.26 -5.49
C GLN A 78 -18.13 3.39 -5.09
N ILE A 79 -16.92 3.33 -5.62
CA ILE A 79 -15.95 4.42 -5.60
C ILE A 79 -15.78 4.98 -7.02
N ALA A 80 -15.37 6.25 -7.14
CA ALA A 80 -15.11 6.83 -8.45
C ALA A 80 -13.97 6.08 -9.16
N PRO A 81 -14.04 5.89 -10.49
CA PRO A 81 -13.00 5.20 -11.24
C PRO A 81 -11.64 5.91 -11.09
N LEU A 82 -10.61 5.14 -10.78
CA LEU A 82 -9.24 5.63 -10.74
C LEU A 82 -8.67 5.77 -12.15
N THR A 83 -8.05 6.90 -12.45
CA THR A 83 -7.46 7.19 -13.77
C THR A 83 -6.05 7.78 -13.63
N GLY A 84 -5.28 7.74 -14.69
CA GLY A 84 -3.96 8.38 -14.74
C GLY A 84 -3.02 7.92 -13.64
N GLN A 85 -2.40 8.86 -12.93
CA GLN A 85 -1.43 8.59 -11.88
C GLN A 85 -2.04 7.87 -10.67
N LYS A 86 -3.29 8.19 -10.32
CA LYS A 86 -4.03 7.54 -9.23
C LYS A 86 -4.18 6.03 -9.45
N LEU A 87 -4.46 5.64 -10.70
CA LEU A 87 -4.53 4.23 -11.09
C LEU A 87 -3.18 3.52 -10.93
N LEU A 88 -2.07 4.16 -11.30
CA LEU A 88 -0.73 3.60 -11.09
C LEU A 88 -0.38 3.45 -9.62
N THR A 89 -0.76 4.43 -8.80
CA THR A 89 -0.61 4.35 -7.34
C THR A 89 -1.41 3.18 -6.76
N ALA A 90 -2.64 2.96 -7.21
CA ALA A 90 -3.45 1.83 -6.78
C ALA A 90 -2.84 0.48 -7.22
N PHE A 91 -2.28 0.38 -8.42
CA PHE A 91 -1.53 -0.82 -8.84
C PHE A 91 -0.28 -1.05 -7.98
N TYR A 92 0.39 0.01 -7.57
CA TYR A 92 1.52 -0.09 -6.64
C TYR A 92 1.08 -0.66 -5.28
N LEU A 93 -0.03 -0.19 -4.71
CA LEU A 93 -0.60 -0.76 -3.48
C LEU A 93 -0.90 -2.25 -3.63
N ASN A 94 -1.54 -2.64 -4.74
CA ASN A 94 -1.82 -4.06 -5.01
C ASN A 94 -0.54 -4.89 -5.14
N GLU A 95 0.48 -4.36 -5.79
CA GLU A 95 1.76 -5.07 -5.94
C GLU A 95 2.46 -5.26 -4.59
N LEU A 96 2.43 -4.26 -3.70
CA LEU A 96 2.94 -4.39 -2.33
C LEU A 96 2.22 -5.51 -1.57
N LEU A 97 0.89 -5.50 -1.57
CA LEU A 97 0.09 -6.52 -0.89
C LEU A 97 0.34 -7.92 -1.46
N LEU A 98 0.43 -8.05 -2.79
CA LEU A 98 0.70 -9.34 -3.45
C LEU A 98 2.08 -9.90 -3.11
N ARG A 99 3.08 -9.05 -2.90
CA ARG A 99 4.46 -9.48 -2.67
C ARG A 99 4.78 -9.69 -1.20
N LEU A 100 4.14 -8.94 -0.32
CA LEU A 100 4.48 -8.90 1.11
C LEU A 100 3.53 -9.70 1.99
N LEU A 101 2.23 -9.79 1.63
CA LEU A 101 1.29 -10.57 2.44
C LEU A 101 1.45 -12.07 2.22
N ALA A 102 1.48 -12.82 3.30
CA ALA A 102 1.31 -14.26 3.27
C ALA A 102 -0.13 -14.63 2.82
N ARG A 103 -0.32 -15.86 2.33
CA ARG A 103 -1.66 -16.38 2.08
C ARG A 103 -2.28 -16.83 3.39
N ASP A 104 -3.59 -16.75 3.45
CA ASP A 104 -4.38 -17.28 4.56
C ASP A 104 -4.09 -16.60 5.92
N ASP A 105 -3.49 -15.40 5.87
CA ASP A 105 -3.15 -14.60 7.03
C ASP A 105 -4.01 -13.32 7.07
N PRO A 106 -5.00 -13.24 7.98
CA PRO A 106 -5.89 -12.09 8.06
C PRO A 106 -5.21 -10.85 8.66
N HIS A 107 -5.36 -9.71 7.99
CA HIS A 107 -4.96 -8.39 8.45
C HIS A 107 -6.13 -7.41 8.32
N PRO A 108 -7.14 -7.46 9.22
CA PRO A 108 -8.34 -6.61 9.10
C PRO A 108 -8.03 -5.12 9.11
N ALA A 109 -7.11 -4.69 9.96
CA ALA A 109 -6.70 -3.29 10.07
C ALA A 109 -6.01 -2.80 8.78
N LEU A 110 -5.16 -3.64 8.17
CA LEU A 110 -4.53 -3.33 6.89
C LEU A 110 -5.53 -3.29 5.74
N TYR A 111 -6.55 -4.17 5.77
CA TYR A 111 -7.65 -4.12 4.80
C TYR A 111 -8.39 -2.78 4.88
N ASP A 112 -8.70 -2.33 6.09
CA ASP A 112 -9.40 -1.06 6.32
C ASP A 112 -8.52 0.13 5.88
N ALA A 113 -7.22 0.13 6.16
CA ALA A 113 -6.27 1.13 5.70
C ALA A 113 -6.15 1.16 4.16
N TYR A 114 -6.11 -0.01 3.51
CA TYR A 114 -6.13 -0.12 2.05
C TYR A 114 -7.40 0.47 1.45
N ALA A 115 -8.58 0.14 2.01
CA ALA A 115 -9.86 0.67 1.57
C ALA A 115 -9.92 2.20 1.68
N GLN A 116 -9.47 2.76 2.82
CA GLN A 116 -9.39 4.21 3.03
C GLN A 116 -8.44 4.89 2.04
N THR A 117 -7.29 4.28 1.76
CA THR A 117 -6.32 4.82 0.79
C THR A 117 -6.92 4.84 -0.62
N LEU A 118 -7.61 3.78 -1.05
CA LEU A 118 -8.33 3.77 -2.33
C LEU A 118 -9.43 4.83 -2.39
N GLN A 119 -10.16 5.03 -1.30
CA GLN A 119 -11.19 6.05 -1.23
C GLN A 119 -10.60 7.48 -1.35
N ARG A 120 -9.47 7.76 -0.71
CA ARG A 120 -8.73 9.03 -0.87
C ARG A 120 -8.26 9.22 -2.32
N LEU A 121 -7.70 8.18 -2.95
CA LEU A 121 -7.29 8.21 -4.35
C LEU A 121 -8.46 8.47 -5.31
N SER A 122 -9.68 8.04 -4.97
CA SER A 122 -10.89 8.30 -5.77
C SER A 122 -11.48 9.70 -5.59
N GLY A 123 -10.96 10.49 -4.66
CA GLY A 123 -11.38 11.87 -4.40
C GLY A 123 -11.07 12.86 -5.52
N SER A 124 -11.43 14.13 -5.33
CA SER A 124 -11.24 15.17 -6.35
C SER A 124 -9.76 15.50 -6.61
N PRO A 125 -9.42 16.05 -7.80
CA PRO A 125 -8.05 16.43 -8.16
C PRO A 125 -7.38 17.46 -7.22
N GLU A 126 -8.17 18.24 -6.52
CA GLU A 126 -7.68 19.28 -5.58
C GLU A 126 -7.00 18.71 -4.33
N GLN A 127 -7.10 17.39 -4.12
CA GLN A 127 -6.51 16.67 -2.98
C GLN A 127 -5.25 15.88 -3.31
N SER A 128 -4.50 16.27 -4.36
CA SER A 128 -3.32 15.50 -4.80
C SER A 128 -2.19 15.43 -3.75
N ALA A 129 -2.03 16.46 -2.93
CA ALA A 129 -1.09 16.47 -1.82
C ALA A 129 -1.46 15.41 -0.77
N ASP A 130 -2.75 15.19 -0.53
CA ASP A 130 -3.30 14.16 0.35
C ASP A 130 -2.98 12.75 -0.15
N GLU A 131 -2.86 12.56 -1.44
CA GLU A 131 -2.63 11.26 -2.05
C GLU A 131 -1.22 10.73 -1.73
N GLU A 132 -0.19 11.60 -1.84
CA GLU A 132 1.18 11.19 -1.53
C GLU A 132 1.35 10.95 -0.02
N ALA A 133 0.79 11.82 0.81
CA ALA A 133 0.77 11.65 2.27
C ALA A 133 0.06 10.35 2.68
N GLY A 134 -1.13 10.10 2.14
CA GLY A 134 -1.89 8.88 2.38
C GLY A 134 -1.13 7.62 1.98
N LEU A 135 -0.38 7.68 0.87
CA LEU A 135 0.47 6.58 0.42
C LEU A 135 1.60 6.30 1.40
N ARG A 136 2.30 7.33 1.92
CA ARG A 136 3.37 7.15 2.92
C ARG A 136 2.85 6.56 4.23
N ILE A 137 1.69 7.03 4.69
CA ILE A 137 1.02 6.50 5.88
C ILE A 137 0.66 5.03 5.68
N PHE A 138 0.09 4.66 4.51
CA PHE A 138 -0.20 3.27 4.20
C PHE A 138 1.05 2.39 4.19
N GLU A 139 2.17 2.84 3.61
CA GLU A 139 3.42 2.11 3.58
C GLU A 139 3.99 1.86 4.98
N CYS A 140 3.95 2.85 5.88
CA CYS A 140 4.34 2.67 7.28
C CYS A 140 3.44 1.68 7.99
N PHE A 141 2.12 1.78 7.79
CA PHE A 141 1.16 0.89 8.38
C PHE A 141 1.33 -0.55 7.89
N LEU A 142 1.58 -0.74 6.60
CA LEU A 142 1.89 -2.05 6.02
C LEU A 142 3.13 -2.67 6.67
N LEU A 143 4.23 -1.91 6.83
CA LEU A 143 5.43 -2.38 7.51
C LEU A 143 5.13 -2.78 8.95
N GLN A 144 4.35 -2.00 9.68
CA GLN A 144 3.94 -2.28 11.05
C GLN A 144 3.14 -3.58 11.15
N GLU A 145 2.13 -3.77 10.30
CA GLU A 145 1.29 -4.97 10.27
C GLU A 145 2.07 -6.25 9.92
N LEU A 146 3.17 -6.10 9.18
CA LEU A 146 4.07 -7.21 8.85
C LEU A 146 5.15 -7.49 9.93
N GLY A 147 5.15 -6.73 11.02
CA GLY A 147 6.15 -6.85 12.10
C GLY A 147 7.47 -6.14 11.81
N TYR A 148 7.53 -5.29 10.80
CA TYR A 148 8.70 -4.48 10.42
C TYR A 148 8.49 -2.99 10.70
N GLY A 149 7.71 -2.68 11.74
CA GLY A 149 7.37 -1.30 12.12
C GLY A 149 8.62 -0.44 12.31
N LEU A 150 8.49 0.82 11.88
CA LEU A 150 9.55 1.81 12.05
C LEU A 150 9.56 2.33 13.49
N VAL A 151 10.75 2.56 14.05
CA VAL A 151 10.92 3.31 15.30
C VAL A 151 10.79 4.80 14.96
N LEU A 152 9.76 5.46 15.48
CA LEU A 152 9.37 6.81 15.09
C LEU A 152 9.20 7.78 16.27
N ASP A 153 9.41 7.31 17.50
CA ASP A 153 9.08 8.02 18.75
C ASP A 153 10.29 8.36 19.61
N HIS A 154 11.39 7.61 19.50
CA HIS A 154 12.58 7.80 20.32
C HIS A 154 13.87 7.53 19.56
N GLU A 155 14.96 8.10 20.02
CA GLU A 155 16.35 7.81 19.61
C GLU A 155 16.79 6.49 20.24
N VAL A 156 17.30 5.58 19.41
CA VAL A 156 17.48 4.16 19.84
C VAL A 156 18.67 3.92 20.77
N SER A 157 19.69 4.82 20.84
CA SER A 157 20.83 4.66 21.73
C SER A 157 20.57 5.24 23.12
N SER A 158 19.93 6.40 23.18
CA SER A 158 19.67 7.11 24.44
C SER A 158 18.29 6.79 25.03
N GLY A 159 17.33 6.39 24.18
CA GLY A 159 15.92 6.26 24.56
C GLY A 159 15.20 7.60 24.70
N GLU A 160 15.83 8.72 24.32
CA GLU A 160 15.21 10.02 24.39
C GLU A 160 14.14 10.23 23.32
N VAL A 161 13.09 10.96 23.66
CA VAL A 161 12.00 11.30 22.73
C VAL A 161 12.56 12.19 21.62
N LEU A 162 12.15 11.92 20.38
CA LEU A 162 12.56 12.70 19.21
C LEU A 162 12.11 14.15 19.30
N GLN A 163 13.00 15.06 18.87
CA GLN A 163 12.73 16.50 18.79
C GLN A 163 12.50 16.89 17.33
N ALA A 164 11.41 17.61 17.06
CA ALA A 164 10.98 17.94 15.69
C ALA A 164 12.05 18.72 14.88
N GLU A 165 12.79 19.59 15.56
CA GLU A 165 13.80 20.49 14.97
C GLU A 165 15.16 19.81 14.74
N GLN A 166 15.36 18.62 15.33
CA GLN A 166 16.63 17.90 15.23
C GLN A 166 16.69 17.02 14.00
N MET A 167 17.90 16.83 13.49
CA MET A 167 18.19 15.85 12.45
C MET A 167 18.70 14.56 13.09
N TYR A 168 18.30 13.44 12.52
CA TYR A 168 18.67 12.08 12.92
C TYR A 168 19.24 11.31 11.73
N CYS A 169 20.03 10.30 12.01
CA CYS A 169 20.49 9.30 11.06
C CYS A 169 19.66 8.02 11.24
N TYR A 170 18.69 7.80 10.37
CA TYR A 170 17.83 6.62 10.47
C TYR A 170 18.51 5.38 9.87
N GLN A 171 18.79 4.39 10.71
CA GLN A 171 19.28 3.08 10.28
C GLN A 171 18.11 2.14 10.04
N PRO A 172 17.94 1.57 8.84
CA PRO A 172 16.91 0.54 8.59
C PRO A 172 17.02 -0.61 9.60
N GLU A 173 15.88 -1.09 10.10
CA GLU A 173 15.73 -2.15 11.12
C GLU A 173 16.16 -1.76 12.55
N HIS A 174 16.89 -0.68 12.74
CA HIS A 174 17.30 -0.22 14.07
C HIS A 174 16.49 1.00 14.52
N GLY A 175 16.45 2.04 13.69
CA GLY A 175 15.76 3.28 14.02
C GLY A 175 16.65 4.51 13.95
N PRO A 176 16.19 5.66 14.50
CA PRO A 176 16.92 6.93 14.48
C PRO A 176 18.03 6.98 15.52
N LEU A 177 19.17 7.45 15.08
CA LEU A 177 20.34 7.81 15.89
C LEU A 177 20.56 9.30 15.82
N THR A 178 21.13 9.90 16.86
CA THR A 178 21.49 11.32 16.85
C THR A 178 22.45 11.62 15.68
N PHE A 179 22.19 12.71 14.95
CA PHE A 179 23.05 13.16 13.87
C PHE A 179 24.37 13.74 14.44
N ASP A 180 25.51 13.21 13.98
CA ASP A 180 26.84 13.73 14.28
C ASP A 180 27.38 14.50 13.06
N PRO A 181 27.58 15.82 13.14
CA PRO A 181 28.09 16.62 12.02
C PRO A 181 29.46 16.20 11.52
N GLU A 182 30.30 15.61 12.37
CA GLU A 182 31.68 15.20 12.01
C GLU A 182 31.66 13.86 11.23
N ARG A 183 30.72 12.95 11.54
CA ARG A 183 30.62 11.64 10.91
C ARG A 183 29.57 11.58 9.80
N GLY A 184 28.61 12.49 9.82
CA GLY A 184 27.45 12.41 8.93
C GLY A 184 26.60 11.15 9.16
N CYS A 185 25.80 10.80 8.16
CA CYS A 185 24.94 9.60 8.19
C CYS A 185 25.53 8.48 7.33
N GLU A 186 26.63 7.87 7.75
CA GLU A 186 27.20 6.72 7.05
C GLU A 186 26.25 5.53 7.08
N ASN A 187 25.92 4.96 5.90
CA ASN A 187 25.00 3.82 5.73
C ASN A 187 23.60 4.00 6.34
N SER A 188 23.20 5.24 6.61
CA SER A 188 21.90 5.60 7.19
C SER A 188 21.28 6.77 6.43
N LEU A 189 20.00 7.03 6.65
CA LEU A 189 19.23 8.06 5.98
C LEU A 189 19.15 9.30 6.88
N PRO A 190 19.62 10.48 6.47
CA PRO A 190 19.36 11.72 7.20
C PRO A 190 17.85 12.03 7.14
N VAL A 191 17.25 12.27 8.28
CA VAL A 191 15.81 12.55 8.42
C VAL A 191 15.59 13.49 9.60
N HIS A 192 14.67 14.46 9.44
CA HIS A 192 14.30 15.37 10.52
C HIS A 192 13.31 14.69 11.49
N GLY A 193 13.39 15.07 12.75
CA GLY A 193 12.45 14.59 13.77
C GLY A 193 10.99 14.92 13.43
N CYS A 194 10.71 16.07 12.84
CA CYS A 194 9.36 16.43 12.39
C CYS A 194 8.78 15.40 11.40
N THR A 195 9.59 14.82 10.51
CA THR A 195 9.16 13.77 9.58
C THR A 195 8.83 12.47 10.31
N LEU A 196 9.67 12.06 11.25
CA LEU A 196 9.45 10.84 12.04
C LEU A 196 8.20 10.96 12.89
N LEU A 197 8.03 12.06 13.61
CA LEU A 197 6.86 12.34 14.45
C LEU A 197 5.57 12.47 13.63
N ALA A 198 5.62 13.07 12.43
CA ALA A 198 4.48 13.16 11.53
C ALA A 198 4.03 11.76 11.04
N LEU A 199 4.98 10.88 10.73
CA LEU A 199 4.70 9.49 10.37
C LEU A 199 4.14 8.70 11.57
N GLN A 200 4.67 8.90 12.77
CA GLN A 200 4.16 8.27 13.99
C GLN A 200 2.69 8.65 14.26
N GLN A 201 2.37 9.92 14.07
CA GLN A 201 1.01 10.43 14.27
C GLN A 201 0.04 10.02 13.15
N GLY A 202 0.55 9.44 12.05
CA GLY A 202 -0.24 9.13 10.85
C GLY A 202 -0.80 10.39 10.17
N ASN A 203 -0.16 11.53 10.38
CA ASN A 203 -0.55 12.82 9.84
C ASN A 203 0.66 13.55 9.26
N LEU A 204 0.80 13.54 7.95
CA LEU A 204 1.86 14.25 7.23
C LEU A 204 1.46 15.67 6.81
N TYR A 205 0.27 16.11 7.20
CA TYR A 205 -0.24 17.43 6.88
C TYR A 205 0.49 18.53 7.67
N VAL A 206 0.87 19.56 6.93
CA VAL A 206 1.36 20.82 7.49
C VAL A 206 0.50 21.94 6.90
N ASP A 207 0.21 22.96 7.67
CA ASP A 207 -0.58 24.13 7.27
C ASP A 207 -0.01 24.77 5.99
N ASP A 208 -0.87 25.32 5.13
CA ASP A 208 -0.53 26.00 3.88
C ASP A 208 0.56 27.09 4.02
N ALA A 209 0.71 27.63 5.22
CA ALA A 209 1.78 28.57 5.55
C ALA A 209 3.18 27.94 5.55
N HIS A 210 3.31 26.60 5.55
CA HIS A 210 4.57 25.86 5.71
C HIS A 210 4.84 24.86 4.58
N VAL A 211 4.57 25.26 3.35
CA VAL A 211 4.70 24.41 2.13
C VAL A 211 6.09 23.78 2.00
N ASP A 212 7.17 24.51 2.33
CA ASP A 212 8.53 23.98 2.25
C ASP A 212 8.77 22.84 3.25
N GLN A 213 8.25 22.99 4.47
CA GLN A 213 8.29 21.94 5.50
C GLN A 213 7.47 20.71 5.07
N TYR A 214 6.31 20.92 4.47
CA TYR A 214 5.49 19.84 3.93
C TYR A 214 6.22 19.04 2.84
N ASN A 215 6.83 19.74 1.88
CA ASN A 215 7.61 19.12 0.83
C ASN A 215 8.83 18.34 1.36
N LEU A 216 9.48 18.86 2.40
CA LEU A 216 10.57 18.16 3.09
C LEU A 216 10.07 16.86 3.72
N ILE A 217 8.99 16.92 4.50
CA ILE A 217 8.39 15.79 5.18
C ILE A 217 8.01 14.69 4.17
N LEU A 218 7.32 15.04 3.08
CA LEU A 218 6.93 14.08 2.06
C LEU A 218 8.12 13.41 1.37
N ARG A 219 9.16 14.18 1.07
CA ARG A 219 10.38 13.67 0.44
C ARG A 219 11.11 12.69 1.36
N GLU A 220 11.30 13.05 2.62
CA GLU A 220 11.96 12.21 3.61
C GLU A 220 11.16 10.96 3.95
N ALA A 221 9.84 11.10 4.18
CA ALA A 221 8.94 9.98 4.39
C ALA A 221 8.99 8.98 3.23
N LYS A 222 9.02 9.47 1.98
CA LYS A 222 9.15 8.64 0.79
C LYS A 222 10.49 7.89 0.74
N MET A 223 11.58 8.53 1.11
CA MET A 223 12.90 7.90 1.15
C MET A 223 12.93 6.82 2.23
N LEU A 224 12.42 7.14 3.40
CA LEU A 224 12.39 6.26 4.57
C LEU A 224 11.55 5.00 4.31
N THR A 225 10.30 5.15 3.88
CA THR A 225 9.42 4.01 3.60
C THR A 225 9.96 3.15 2.46
N ARG A 226 10.52 3.78 1.42
CA ARG A 226 11.09 3.07 0.27
C ARG A 226 12.29 2.20 0.64
N ILE A 227 13.22 2.71 1.45
CA ILE A 227 14.40 1.95 1.87
C ILE A 227 13.97 0.75 2.71
N ASN A 228 13.03 0.94 3.65
CA ASN A 228 12.55 -0.13 4.49
C ASN A 228 11.76 -1.18 3.70
N LEU A 229 10.83 -0.78 2.83
CA LEU A 229 10.10 -1.71 1.95
C LEU A 229 11.02 -2.51 1.02
N ALA A 230 12.06 -1.87 0.46
CA ALA A 230 12.98 -2.54 -0.48
C ALA A 230 13.68 -3.76 0.13
N ARG A 231 13.90 -3.78 1.45
CA ARG A 231 14.51 -4.91 2.16
C ARG A 231 13.64 -6.18 2.13
N HIS A 232 12.33 -6.00 2.07
CA HIS A 232 11.36 -7.10 2.12
C HIS A 232 10.82 -7.48 0.74
N LEU A 233 10.96 -6.62 -0.26
CA LEU A 233 10.45 -6.85 -1.63
C LEU A 233 11.31 -7.80 -2.47
N GLY A 234 12.53 -8.12 -2.02
CA GLY A 234 13.49 -8.94 -2.77
C GLY A 234 14.06 -8.23 -4.02
N ALA A 235 14.86 -8.95 -4.80
CA ALA A 235 15.64 -8.38 -5.92
C ALA A 235 14.80 -7.97 -7.15
N LYS A 236 13.58 -8.49 -7.30
CA LYS A 236 12.75 -8.19 -8.48
C LYS A 236 12.17 -6.78 -8.35
N PRO A 237 12.38 -5.88 -9.35
CA PRO A 237 11.82 -4.54 -9.31
C PRO A 237 10.29 -4.55 -9.29
N LEU A 238 9.68 -3.47 -8.82
CA LEU A 238 8.25 -3.26 -8.84
C LEU A 238 7.80 -2.86 -10.25
N GLN A 239 6.90 -3.63 -10.84
CA GLN A 239 6.36 -3.38 -12.19
C GLN A 239 5.57 -2.07 -12.24
N SER A 240 4.79 -1.79 -11.21
CA SER A 240 4.04 -0.54 -11.08
C SER A 240 4.95 0.70 -11.11
N ARG A 241 6.15 0.60 -10.53
CA ARG A 241 7.15 1.66 -10.56
C ARG A 241 7.76 1.85 -11.96
N GLU A 242 8.04 0.77 -12.66
CA GLU A 242 8.53 0.84 -14.04
C GLU A 242 7.51 1.52 -14.95
N LEU A 243 6.23 1.15 -14.84
CA LEU A 243 5.14 1.79 -15.58
C LEU A 243 5.03 3.29 -15.26
N TYR A 244 5.18 3.68 -13.99
CA TYR A 244 5.16 5.08 -13.58
C TYR A 244 6.30 5.90 -14.21
N ILE A 245 7.51 5.33 -14.27
CA ILE A 245 8.68 5.98 -14.89
C ILE A 245 8.45 6.15 -16.40
N GLN A 246 7.96 5.10 -17.08
CA GLN A 246 7.63 5.13 -18.51
C GLN A 246 6.58 6.20 -18.82
N GLN A 247 5.50 6.28 -18.04
CA GLN A 247 4.48 7.32 -18.21
C GLN A 247 5.05 8.73 -18.05
N LYS A 248 5.90 8.96 -17.05
CA LYS A 248 6.55 10.27 -16.87
C LYS A 248 7.45 10.65 -18.02
N GLN A 249 8.11 9.71 -18.67
CA GLN A 249 8.95 9.96 -19.84
C GLN A 249 8.10 10.34 -21.06
N LEU A 250 6.98 9.65 -21.28
CA LEU A 250 6.04 9.94 -22.37
C LEU A 250 5.36 11.33 -22.25
N LEU A 251 5.13 11.79 -21.03
CA LEU A 251 4.53 13.12 -20.79
C LEU A 251 5.54 14.28 -20.92
N LYS A 252 6.84 13.98 -21.02
CA LYS A 252 7.90 14.99 -21.21
C LYS A 252 8.40 15.11 -22.67
N SER A 253 8.00 14.14 -23.52
CA SER A 253 8.27 14.12 -24.96
C SER A 253 7.14 14.79 -25.74
#